data_c18623d10b1b900a532c0e6ab140ffb5
#
_entry.id   c18623d10b1b900a532c0e6ab140ffb5
#
_cell.length_a   1.000
_cell.length_b   1.000
_cell.length_c   1.000
_cell.angle_alpha   90.00
_cell.angle_beta   90.00
_cell.angle_gamma   90.00
#
_symmetry.space_group_name_H-M   'P 1'
#
loop_
_entity.id
_entity.type
_entity.pdbx_description
1 polymer ?
#
loop_
_entity_poly.entity_id
_entity_poly.type
_entity_poly.pdbx_seq_one_letter_code
_entity_poly.pdbx_strand_id
1 'polypeptide(L)'
;MGVDERAGSPSPDDPVSYFLQDMTFHGRTERTRAAYERVLRDFERFVREDRGATLQAATQRECMAWVHSLRGEHASSTVASYASYVHRFYAYMTQVGAFDSNPMALVTEEMDESIDTDPARREISVAEMRSFVADLGHPLERAVVGTLLKTGMRVGECCNLDLRDVYLDDPEIREAYPVDPRGALDGRPDSVYVPSDPSRGEVYNGEERTASNKRKRDTVVPVDDELKRLLKAWLAIRPDTDSPALFCSTSEWGKRATPSMVRGVVAERAGERGWYREGGDAEENVTPHYFRHFFTTHLRDRTGDRGVVKYLRGDVATDIIDTYTHNWGDRVRDVYESNIYSLL
;
A
#
# COMPACT_ATOMS: atom_id res chain seq x y z
N MET A 1 30.46 18.13 32.47
CA MET A 1 29.52 19.14 31.96
C MET A 1 28.41 18.38 31.28
N GLY A 2 27.29 18.27 31.99
CA GLY A 2 26.18 17.41 31.63
C GLY A 2 25.40 17.93 30.43
N VAL A 3 24.96 17.02 29.60
CA VAL A 3 23.86 17.27 28.66
C VAL A 3 22.67 16.49 29.20
N ASP A 4 21.85 17.20 29.98
CA ASP A 4 20.56 16.74 30.44
C ASP A 4 19.52 17.33 29.46
N GLU A 5 19.30 16.65 28.35
CA GLU A 5 18.09 16.83 27.53
C GLU A 5 17.21 15.60 27.74
N ARG A 6 16.59 15.54 28.88
CA ARG A 6 15.34 14.80 29.04
C ARG A 6 14.31 15.53 28.21
N ALA A 7 14.06 15.02 27.00
CA ALA A 7 12.83 15.35 26.30
C ALA A 7 11.68 15.14 27.29
N GLY A 8 11.00 16.22 27.64
CA GLY A 8 9.97 16.21 28.66
C GLY A 8 8.95 15.12 28.34
N SER A 9 8.68 14.28 29.33
CA SER A 9 7.55 13.34 29.25
C SER A 9 6.30 14.16 28.92
N PRO A 10 5.49 13.77 27.94
CA PRO A 10 4.26 14.48 27.65
C PRO A 10 3.43 14.59 28.93
N SER A 11 2.92 15.77 29.17
CA SER A 11 2.13 16.09 30.37
C SER A 11 0.98 15.09 30.48
N PRO A 12 0.60 14.64 31.69
CA PRO A 12 -0.67 13.96 31.93
C PRO A 12 -1.88 14.72 31.43
N ASP A 13 -1.71 15.99 31.10
CA ASP A 13 -2.76 16.89 30.57
C ASP A 13 -3.10 16.64 29.09
N ASP A 14 -2.27 15.92 28.31
CA ASP A 14 -2.55 15.53 26.92
C ASP A 14 -2.36 14.02 26.70
N PRO A 15 -3.38 13.20 27.00
CA PRO A 15 -3.31 11.76 26.84
C PRO A 15 -3.12 11.30 25.40
N VAL A 16 -3.62 12.05 24.41
CA VAL A 16 -3.47 11.72 22.98
C VAL A 16 -2.02 11.84 22.57
N SER A 17 -1.37 12.97 22.89
CA SER A 17 0.07 13.17 22.58
C SER A 17 0.95 12.14 23.29
N TYR A 18 0.63 11.78 24.52
CA TYR A 18 1.31 10.71 25.26
C TYR A 18 1.27 9.36 24.51
N PHE A 19 0.07 8.95 24.13
CA PHE A 19 -0.13 7.72 23.35
C PHE A 19 0.62 7.73 22.00
N LEU A 20 0.57 8.85 21.28
CA LEU A 20 1.22 9.00 19.98
C LEU A 20 2.75 8.98 20.09
N GLN A 21 3.31 9.51 21.17
CA GLN A 21 4.74 9.44 21.43
C GLN A 21 5.19 7.99 21.64
N ASP A 22 4.45 7.21 22.42
CA ASP A 22 4.77 5.80 22.64
C ASP A 22 4.60 4.97 21.37
N MET A 23 3.63 5.31 20.51
CA MET A 23 3.54 4.71 19.19
C MET A 23 4.82 4.93 18.36
N THR A 24 5.53 6.05 18.55
CA THR A 24 6.84 6.30 17.90
C THR A 24 7.90 5.34 18.42
N PHE A 25 7.98 5.15 19.73
CA PHE A 25 8.93 4.20 20.33
C PHE A 25 8.66 2.74 19.90
N HIS A 26 7.41 2.42 19.61
CA HIS A 26 7.01 1.13 19.05
C HIS A 26 7.19 1.03 17.52
N GLY A 27 7.87 1.99 16.89
CA GLY A 27 8.19 1.95 15.45
C GLY A 27 6.99 2.13 14.52
N ARG A 28 5.89 2.74 15.01
CA ARG A 28 4.74 3.02 14.13
C ARG A 28 5.04 4.17 13.19
N THR A 29 4.67 4.00 11.91
CA THR A 29 4.92 5.01 10.87
C THR A 29 4.18 6.31 11.17
N GLU A 30 4.73 7.45 10.74
CA GLU A 30 4.09 8.76 10.84
C GLU A 30 2.65 8.76 10.29
N ARG A 31 2.43 8.14 9.13
CA ARG A 31 1.09 8.02 8.55
C ARG A 31 0.11 7.29 9.48
N THR A 32 0.56 6.23 10.14
CA THR A 32 -0.26 5.51 11.11
C THR A 32 -0.58 6.40 12.30
N ARG A 33 0.42 7.10 12.83
CA ARG A 33 0.23 8.03 13.97
C ARG A 33 -0.71 9.17 13.61
N ALA A 34 -0.55 9.80 12.45
CA ALA A 34 -1.43 10.85 11.97
C ALA A 34 -2.90 10.37 11.80
N ALA A 35 -3.10 9.10 11.38
CA ALA A 35 -4.44 8.54 11.31
C ALA A 35 -5.08 8.37 12.70
N TYR A 36 -4.32 7.88 13.68
CA TYR A 36 -4.76 7.81 15.06
C TYR A 36 -5.03 9.22 15.64
N GLU A 37 -4.10 10.15 15.46
CA GLU A 37 -4.22 11.52 15.97
C GLU A 37 -5.51 12.17 15.49
N ARG A 38 -5.79 12.13 14.20
CA ARG A 38 -7.00 12.71 13.61
C ARG A 38 -8.26 12.15 14.28
N VAL A 39 -8.36 10.83 14.44
CA VAL A 39 -9.54 10.18 15.01
C VAL A 39 -9.65 10.45 16.51
N LEU A 40 -8.53 10.39 17.25
CA LEU A 40 -8.52 10.63 18.69
C LEU A 40 -8.83 12.09 19.03
N ARG A 41 -8.32 13.05 18.23
CA ARG A 41 -8.65 14.48 18.42
C ARG A 41 -10.09 14.79 18.05
N ASP A 42 -10.66 14.10 17.09
CA ASP A 42 -12.08 14.21 16.77
C ASP A 42 -12.96 13.69 17.91
N PHE A 43 -12.63 12.50 18.43
CA PHE A 43 -13.31 11.94 19.60
C PHE A 43 -13.14 12.82 20.86
N GLU A 44 -11.94 13.36 21.12
CA GLU A 44 -11.67 14.27 22.22
C GLU A 44 -12.54 15.54 22.16
N ARG A 45 -12.66 16.11 20.94
CA ARG A 45 -13.52 17.26 20.69
C ARG A 45 -14.99 16.94 20.99
N PHE A 46 -15.50 15.82 20.49
CA PHE A 46 -16.87 15.36 20.74
C PHE A 46 -17.14 15.20 22.24
N VAL A 47 -16.26 14.52 22.98
CA VAL A 47 -16.42 14.32 24.43
C VAL A 47 -16.42 15.67 25.19
N ARG A 48 -15.52 16.58 24.81
CA ARG A 48 -15.39 17.87 25.48
C ARG A 48 -16.54 18.83 25.16
N GLU A 49 -16.86 19.01 23.89
CA GLU A 49 -17.79 20.02 23.42
C GLU A 49 -19.25 19.60 23.57
N ASP A 50 -19.56 18.34 23.22
CA ASP A 50 -20.93 17.87 23.25
C ASP A 50 -21.34 17.25 24.59
N ARG A 51 -20.37 16.87 25.43
CA ARG A 51 -20.62 16.15 26.69
C ARG A 51 -20.01 16.82 27.91
N GLY A 52 -19.15 17.81 27.75
CA GLY A 52 -18.49 18.53 28.85
C GLY A 52 -17.56 17.67 29.70
N ALA A 53 -17.09 16.56 29.17
CA ALA A 53 -16.23 15.58 29.85
C ALA A 53 -14.80 15.59 29.29
N THR A 54 -13.88 14.95 30.02
CA THR A 54 -12.51 14.69 29.54
C THR A 54 -12.41 13.26 29.00
N LEU A 55 -11.38 12.96 28.24
CA LEU A 55 -11.13 11.59 27.76
C LEU A 55 -11.04 10.57 28.91
N GLN A 56 -10.46 10.96 30.03
CA GLN A 56 -10.34 10.10 31.22
C GLN A 56 -11.70 9.81 31.89
N ALA A 57 -12.62 10.79 31.85
CA ALA A 57 -13.94 10.68 32.46
C ALA A 57 -15.02 10.18 31.49
N ALA A 58 -14.68 9.96 30.23
CA ALA A 58 -15.63 9.51 29.23
C ALA A 58 -16.20 8.12 29.59
N THR A 59 -17.51 8.01 29.47
CA THR A 59 -18.27 6.80 29.76
C THR A 59 -18.55 5.99 28.49
N GLN A 60 -18.96 4.74 28.69
CA GLN A 60 -19.44 3.88 27.59
C GLN A 60 -20.56 4.56 26.78
N ARG A 61 -21.47 5.28 27.46
CA ARG A 61 -22.58 5.95 26.78
C ARG A 61 -22.12 7.06 25.85
N GLU A 62 -21.06 7.79 26.21
CA GLU A 62 -20.46 8.82 25.35
C GLU A 62 -19.72 8.19 24.17
N CYS A 63 -19.03 7.07 24.40
CA CYS A 63 -18.42 6.30 23.32
C CYS A 63 -19.47 5.79 22.32
N MET A 64 -20.59 5.21 22.80
CA MET A 64 -21.70 4.81 21.95
C MET A 64 -22.31 5.97 21.18
N ALA A 65 -22.47 7.13 21.80
CA ALA A 65 -23.02 8.32 21.16
C ALA A 65 -22.10 8.84 20.05
N TRP A 66 -20.77 8.80 20.27
CA TRP A 66 -19.81 9.16 19.23
C TRP A 66 -19.84 8.17 18.05
N VAL A 67 -19.82 6.86 18.32
CA VAL A 67 -19.96 5.85 17.25
C VAL A 67 -21.26 6.06 16.47
N HIS A 68 -22.36 6.37 17.16
CA HIS A 68 -23.63 6.68 16.52
C HIS A 68 -23.57 7.92 15.63
N SER A 69 -22.85 8.97 16.04
CA SER A 69 -22.69 10.19 15.24
C SER A 69 -21.89 9.96 13.94
N LEU A 70 -21.00 8.96 13.92
CA LEU A 70 -20.25 8.58 12.72
C LEU A 70 -21.12 7.84 11.68
N ARG A 71 -22.21 7.20 12.14
CA ARG A 71 -23.15 6.49 11.25
C ARG A 71 -23.90 7.50 10.38
N GLY A 72 -23.98 7.23 9.12
CA GLY A 72 -24.61 8.13 8.14
C GLY A 72 -23.64 9.10 7.47
N GLU A 73 -22.51 9.41 8.09
CA GLU A 73 -21.44 10.21 7.46
C GLU A 73 -20.31 9.33 6.89
N HIS A 74 -20.14 8.12 7.45
CA HIS A 74 -19.06 7.21 7.10
C HIS A 74 -19.57 5.81 6.77
N ALA A 75 -18.82 5.12 5.89
CA ALA A 75 -19.05 3.71 5.61
C ALA A 75 -18.82 2.85 6.89
N SER A 76 -19.55 1.72 7.02
CA SER A 76 -19.48 0.80 8.16
C SER A 76 -18.04 0.40 8.52
N SER A 77 -17.19 0.06 7.55
CA SER A 77 -15.78 -0.27 7.77
C SER A 77 -14.94 0.89 8.29
N THR A 78 -15.30 2.14 7.95
CA THR A 78 -14.66 3.35 8.49
C THR A 78 -15.05 3.56 9.94
N VAL A 79 -16.34 3.42 10.27
CA VAL A 79 -16.84 3.50 11.66
C VAL A 79 -16.14 2.46 12.52
N ALA A 80 -16.09 1.20 12.07
CA ALA A 80 -15.37 0.13 12.76
C ALA A 80 -13.88 0.45 12.97
N SER A 81 -13.23 1.01 11.96
CA SER A 81 -11.81 1.41 12.06
C SER A 81 -11.59 2.52 13.09
N TYR A 82 -12.46 3.53 13.10
CA TYR A 82 -12.35 4.63 14.06
C TYR A 82 -12.65 4.16 15.48
N ALA A 83 -13.67 3.33 15.67
CA ALA A 83 -13.97 2.69 16.96
C ALA A 83 -12.78 1.86 17.47
N SER A 84 -12.12 1.10 16.59
CA SER A 84 -10.94 0.32 16.94
C SER A 84 -9.74 1.17 17.36
N TYR A 85 -9.57 2.37 16.78
CA TYR A 85 -8.51 3.30 17.18
C TYR A 85 -8.74 3.85 18.59
N VAL A 86 -9.97 4.27 18.89
CA VAL A 86 -10.33 4.75 20.23
C VAL A 86 -10.27 3.62 21.26
N HIS A 87 -10.74 2.42 20.92
CA HIS A 87 -10.60 1.24 21.76
C HIS A 87 -9.13 0.94 22.10
N ARG A 88 -8.24 0.95 21.09
CA ARG A 88 -6.82 0.71 21.30
C ARG A 88 -6.17 1.78 22.16
N PHE A 89 -6.55 3.04 21.99
CA PHE A 89 -6.10 4.13 22.84
C PHE A 89 -6.47 3.89 24.31
N TYR A 90 -7.73 3.62 24.60
CA TYR A 90 -8.16 3.33 25.98
C TYR A 90 -7.52 2.07 26.54
N ALA A 91 -7.42 1.00 25.76
CA ALA A 91 -6.73 -0.22 26.19
C ALA A 91 -5.27 0.07 26.60
N TYR A 92 -4.57 0.89 25.83
CA TYR A 92 -3.21 1.30 26.15
C TYR A 92 -3.17 2.19 27.42
N MET A 93 -4.01 3.21 27.50
CA MET A 93 -4.03 4.13 28.65
C MET A 93 -4.39 3.42 29.94
N THR A 94 -5.26 2.42 29.89
CA THR A 94 -5.58 1.53 31.02
C THR A 94 -4.39 0.63 31.38
N GLN A 95 -3.70 0.08 30.39
CA GLN A 95 -2.55 -0.79 30.62
C GLN A 95 -1.38 -0.06 31.30
N VAL A 96 -1.15 1.21 30.93
CA VAL A 96 -0.11 2.04 31.57
C VAL A 96 -0.55 2.68 32.89
N GLY A 97 -1.78 2.44 33.33
CA GLY A 97 -2.33 2.95 34.60
C GLY A 97 -2.71 4.43 34.59
N ALA A 98 -2.83 5.05 33.41
CA ALA A 98 -3.25 6.44 33.26
C ALA A 98 -4.77 6.61 33.32
N PHE A 99 -5.52 5.56 32.92
CA PHE A 99 -6.98 5.50 32.98
C PHE A 99 -7.43 4.27 33.75
N ASP A 100 -8.57 4.36 34.42
CA ASP A 100 -9.08 3.27 35.26
C ASP A 100 -9.72 2.13 34.45
N SER A 101 -10.28 2.44 33.27
CA SER A 101 -11.03 1.48 32.46
C SER A 101 -11.03 1.84 30.97
N ASN A 102 -11.44 0.88 30.14
CA ASN A 102 -11.65 1.10 28.71
C ASN A 102 -13.17 1.16 28.39
N PRO A 103 -13.75 2.35 28.26
CA PRO A 103 -15.19 2.50 27.99
C PRO A 103 -15.60 2.05 26.58
N MET A 104 -14.63 1.88 25.65
CA MET A 104 -14.87 1.38 24.30
C MET A 104 -14.94 -0.15 24.23
N ALA A 105 -14.56 -0.89 25.25
CA ALA A 105 -14.46 -2.34 25.19
C ALA A 105 -15.81 -2.98 24.80
N LEU A 106 -16.87 -2.70 25.56
CA LEU A 106 -18.20 -3.24 25.27
C LEU A 106 -18.80 -2.64 23.99
N VAL A 107 -18.49 -1.39 23.68
CA VAL A 107 -18.98 -0.74 22.43
C VAL A 107 -18.46 -1.46 21.20
N THR A 108 -17.17 -1.81 21.18
CA THR A 108 -16.57 -2.56 20.06
C THR A 108 -16.99 -4.02 19.99
N GLU A 109 -17.44 -4.61 21.11
CA GLU A 109 -17.97 -5.97 21.16
C GLU A 109 -19.42 -6.04 20.64
N GLU A 110 -20.24 -5.03 20.96
CA GLU A 110 -21.67 -5.02 20.66
C GLU A 110 -22.02 -4.30 19.35
N MET A 111 -21.08 -3.57 18.71
CA MET A 111 -21.36 -2.87 17.46
C MET A 111 -21.45 -3.85 16.28
N ASP A 112 -22.38 -3.58 15.38
CA ASP A 112 -22.57 -4.37 14.14
C ASP A 112 -21.53 -4.05 13.05
N GLU A 113 -20.90 -2.89 13.16
CA GLU A 113 -19.89 -2.47 12.19
C GLU A 113 -18.63 -3.33 12.33
N SER A 114 -18.16 -3.82 11.20
CA SER A 114 -16.94 -4.63 11.13
C SER A 114 -15.99 -4.14 10.05
N ILE A 115 -14.69 -4.40 10.25
CA ILE A 115 -13.69 -4.17 9.22
C ILE A 115 -13.75 -5.37 8.28
N ASP A 116 -14.34 -5.19 7.11
CA ASP A 116 -14.31 -6.21 6.08
C ASP A 116 -12.89 -6.35 5.54
N THR A 117 -12.29 -7.51 5.77
CA THR A 117 -10.93 -7.83 5.30
C THR A 117 -10.90 -8.38 3.88
N ASP A 118 -12.04 -8.81 3.35
CA ASP A 118 -12.20 -9.30 1.97
C ASP A 118 -13.49 -8.79 1.35
N PRO A 119 -13.62 -7.47 1.13
CA PRO A 119 -14.83 -6.88 0.60
C PRO A 119 -15.14 -7.43 -0.79
N ALA A 120 -16.43 -7.55 -1.11
CA ALA A 120 -16.87 -7.83 -2.46
C ALA A 120 -16.21 -6.82 -3.44
N ARG A 121 -15.84 -7.28 -4.60
CA ARG A 121 -15.22 -6.45 -5.64
C ARG A 121 -15.91 -6.71 -6.96
N ARG A 122 -15.92 -5.68 -7.79
CA ARG A 122 -16.37 -5.80 -9.18
C ARG A 122 -15.63 -6.96 -9.85
N GLU A 123 -16.37 -7.82 -10.50
CA GLU A 123 -15.80 -8.86 -11.35
C GLU A 123 -15.45 -8.26 -12.72
N ILE A 124 -14.18 -8.33 -13.09
CA ILE A 124 -13.67 -7.89 -14.38
C ILE A 124 -12.92 -9.07 -15.01
N SER A 125 -13.35 -9.46 -16.19
CA SER A 125 -12.68 -10.50 -16.95
C SER A 125 -11.33 -10.05 -17.50
N VAL A 126 -10.47 -10.99 -17.86
CA VAL A 126 -9.19 -10.70 -18.53
C VAL A 126 -9.42 -9.95 -19.85
N ALA A 127 -10.50 -10.24 -20.57
CA ALA A 127 -10.83 -9.56 -21.83
C ALA A 127 -11.19 -8.09 -21.61
N GLU A 128 -11.97 -7.77 -20.58
CA GLU A 128 -12.31 -6.40 -20.22
C GLU A 128 -11.07 -5.63 -19.73
N MET A 129 -10.21 -6.27 -18.92
CA MET A 129 -8.97 -5.66 -18.46
C MET A 129 -8.00 -5.41 -19.61
N ARG A 130 -7.92 -6.32 -20.59
CA ARG A 130 -7.17 -6.11 -21.85
C ARG A 130 -7.68 -4.88 -22.59
N SER A 131 -8.99 -4.77 -22.77
CA SER A 131 -9.60 -3.58 -23.39
C SER A 131 -9.27 -2.31 -22.61
N PHE A 132 -9.30 -2.35 -21.27
CA PHE A 132 -8.90 -1.22 -20.44
C PHE A 132 -7.44 -0.80 -20.68
N VAL A 133 -6.52 -1.75 -20.72
CA VAL A 133 -5.09 -1.46 -20.99
C VAL A 133 -4.90 -0.94 -22.41
N ALA A 134 -5.65 -1.42 -23.38
CA ALA A 134 -5.58 -0.96 -24.78
C ALA A 134 -6.02 0.51 -24.94
N ASP A 135 -6.99 0.96 -24.14
CA ASP A 135 -7.49 2.35 -24.18
C ASP A 135 -6.55 3.36 -23.52
N LEU A 136 -5.57 2.91 -22.72
CA LEU A 136 -4.56 3.81 -22.14
C LEU A 136 -3.70 4.39 -23.27
N GLY A 137 -3.80 5.70 -23.49
CA GLY A 137 -3.10 6.37 -24.60
C GLY A 137 -1.63 6.61 -24.34
N HIS A 138 -1.25 6.87 -23.09
CA HIS A 138 0.10 7.31 -22.74
C HIS A 138 1.01 6.12 -22.34
N PRO A 139 2.24 6.00 -22.89
CA PRO A 139 3.15 4.91 -22.56
C PRO A 139 3.46 4.75 -21.05
N LEU A 140 3.56 5.86 -20.28
CA LEU A 140 3.72 5.81 -18.83
C LEU A 140 2.52 5.12 -18.16
N GLU A 141 1.30 5.50 -18.55
CA GLU A 141 0.07 4.89 -18.00
C GLU A 141 0.03 3.39 -18.26
N ARG A 142 0.32 3.00 -19.52
CA ARG A 142 0.39 1.58 -19.92
C ARG A 142 1.45 0.81 -19.15
N ALA A 143 2.64 1.38 -19.00
CA ALA A 143 3.74 0.73 -18.30
C ALA A 143 3.46 0.58 -16.80
N VAL A 144 2.94 1.61 -16.13
CA VAL A 144 2.58 1.56 -14.71
C VAL A 144 1.44 0.57 -14.47
N VAL A 145 0.34 0.68 -15.23
CA VAL A 145 -0.81 -0.23 -15.08
C VAL A 145 -0.43 -1.67 -15.44
N GLY A 146 0.32 -1.87 -16.52
CA GLY A 146 0.84 -3.18 -16.91
C GLY A 146 1.74 -3.78 -15.83
N THR A 147 2.62 -2.99 -15.24
CA THR A 147 3.48 -3.44 -14.14
C THR A 147 2.64 -3.89 -12.93
N LEU A 148 1.65 -3.09 -12.52
CA LEU A 148 0.75 -3.45 -11.41
C LEU A 148 -0.04 -4.72 -11.69
N LEU A 149 -0.58 -4.87 -12.90
CA LEU A 149 -1.36 -6.03 -13.31
C LEU A 149 -0.51 -7.31 -13.49
N LYS A 150 0.71 -7.19 -13.99
CA LYS A 150 1.58 -8.34 -14.29
C LYS A 150 2.43 -8.80 -13.10
N THR A 151 2.63 -7.95 -12.09
CA THR A 151 3.49 -8.26 -10.93
C THR A 151 2.73 -8.35 -9.61
N GLY A 152 1.51 -7.82 -9.55
CA GLY A 152 0.72 -7.76 -8.34
C GLY A 152 1.33 -6.92 -7.22
N MET A 153 2.34 -6.09 -7.52
CA MET A 153 2.95 -5.20 -6.52
C MET A 153 1.99 -4.09 -6.07
N ARG A 154 2.26 -3.51 -4.91
CA ARG A 154 1.50 -2.35 -4.42
C ARG A 154 1.93 -1.09 -5.16
N VAL A 155 1.03 -0.12 -5.28
CA VAL A 155 1.33 1.15 -5.96
C VAL A 155 2.56 1.87 -5.39
N GLY A 156 2.79 1.81 -4.09
CA GLY A 156 4.00 2.37 -3.46
C GLY A 156 5.27 1.64 -3.90
N GLU A 157 5.21 0.32 -3.99
CA GLU A 157 6.32 -0.52 -4.48
C GLU A 157 6.64 -0.19 -5.95
N CYS A 158 5.61 -0.05 -6.79
CA CYS A 158 5.74 0.35 -8.19
C CYS A 158 6.40 1.73 -8.34
N CYS A 159 5.93 2.73 -7.58
CA CYS A 159 6.50 4.08 -7.60
C CYS A 159 7.95 4.13 -7.07
N ASN A 160 8.35 3.20 -6.22
CA ASN A 160 9.69 3.14 -5.64
C ASN A 160 10.70 2.40 -6.51
N LEU A 161 10.31 1.77 -7.62
CA LEU A 161 11.25 1.12 -8.53
C LEU A 161 12.24 2.13 -9.11
N ASP A 162 13.50 1.75 -9.11
CA ASP A 162 14.58 2.45 -9.80
C ASP A 162 14.93 1.72 -11.10
N LEU A 163 15.62 2.39 -12.01
CA LEU A 163 16.12 1.78 -13.26
C LEU A 163 16.98 0.53 -12.97
N ARG A 164 17.81 0.56 -11.92
CA ARG A 164 18.62 -0.58 -11.48
C ARG A 164 17.83 -1.77 -10.94
N ASP A 165 16.54 -1.58 -10.63
CA ASP A 165 15.67 -2.64 -10.14
C ASP A 165 15.03 -3.47 -11.26
N VAL A 166 15.33 -3.12 -12.52
CA VAL A 166 14.81 -3.80 -13.71
C VAL A 166 15.95 -4.27 -14.56
N TYR A 167 15.94 -5.53 -14.92
CA TYR A 167 16.84 -6.09 -15.92
C TYR A 167 16.02 -6.63 -17.09
N LEU A 168 16.09 -5.93 -18.23
CA LEU A 168 15.48 -6.35 -19.48
C LEU A 168 16.61 -6.84 -20.42
N ASP A 169 16.45 -8.03 -20.95
CA ASP A 169 17.39 -8.56 -21.96
C ASP A 169 17.09 -7.92 -23.32
N ASP A 170 17.43 -6.66 -23.42
CA ASP A 170 17.26 -5.84 -24.63
C ASP A 170 18.51 -4.94 -24.80
N PRO A 171 19.29 -5.13 -25.89
CA PRO A 171 20.52 -4.37 -26.13
C PRO A 171 20.29 -2.88 -26.25
N GLU A 172 19.17 -2.45 -26.90
CA GLU A 172 18.87 -1.03 -27.09
C GLU A 172 18.58 -0.33 -25.77
N ILE A 173 17.87 -1.02 -24.85
CA ILE A 173 17.62 -0.49 -23.51
C ILE A 173 18.91 -0.40 -22.71
N ARG A 174 19.76 -1.42 -22.76
CA ARG A 174 21.04 -1.41 -22.04
C ARG A 174 22.00 -0.34 -22.53
N GLU A 175 21.96 -0.03 -23.84
CA GLU A 175 22.74 1.09 -24.41
C GLU A 175 22.17 2.46 -24.01
N ALA A 176 20.85 2.62 -24.04
CA ALA A 176 20.18 3.87 -23.67
C ALA A 176 20.24 4.15 -22.16
N TYR A 177 20.24 3.13 -21.34
CA TYR A 177 20.30 3.21 -19.88
C TYR A 177 21.46 2.36 -19.35
N PRO A 178 22.70 2.88 -19.35
CA PRO A 178 23.87 2.16 -18.89
C PRO A 178 23.94 2.13 -17.35
N VAL A 179 22.93 1.54 -16.72
CA VAL A 179 22.81 1.38 -15.27
C VAL A 179 23.01 -0.09 -14.94
N ASP A 180 23.96 -0.39 -14.05
CA ASP A 180 24.17 -1.76 -13.58
C ASP A 180 22.92 -2.24 -12.79
N PRO A 181 22.32 -3.35 -13.19
CA PRO A 181 21.23 -3.96 -12.43
C PRO A 181 21.69 -4.34 -11.02
N ARG A 182 20.73 -4.53 -10.11
CA ARG A 182 21.08 -5.08 -8.78
C ARG A 182 21.64 -6.48 -8.91
N GLY A 183 22.61 -6.82 -8.07
CA GLY A 183 23.21 -8.17 -8.04
C GLY A 183 22.20 -9.30 -7.85
N ALA A 184 21.04 -9.03 -7.23
CA ALA A 184 19.96 -9.99 -7.13
C ALA A 184 19.34 -10.38 -8.50
N LEU A 185 19.59 -9.59 -9.54
CA LEU A 185 19.15 -9.82 -10.92
C LEU A 185 20.22 -10.50 -11.79
N ASP A 186 21.41 -10.74 -11.25
CA ASP A 186 22.48 -11.41 -11.98
C ASP A 186 22.04 -12.79 -12.47
N GLY A 187 22.19 -13.05 -13.76
CA GLY A 187 21.73 -14.28 -14.38
C GLY A 187 20.20 -14.45 -14.48
N ARG A 188 19.44 -13.40 -14.21
CA ARG A 188 17.97 -13.38 -14.26
C ARG A 188 17.45 -12.31 -15.21
N PRO A 189 17.66 -12.45 -16.51
CA PRO A 189 17.13 -11.50 -17.49
C PRO A 189 15.61 -11.45 -17.41
N ASP A 190 15.03 -10.35 -17.89
CA ASP A 190 13.60 -10.09 -17.87
C ASP A 190 12.99 -10.31 -16.49
N SER A 191 13.48 -9.51 -15.54
CA SER A 191 13.04 -9.54 -14.14
C SER A 191 13.02 -8.16 -13.52
N VAL A 192 12.17 -8.00 -12.51
CA VAL A 192 12.09 -6.83 -11.63
C VAL A 192 12.41 -7.26 -10.20
N TYR A 193 13.36 -6.58 -9.57
CA TYR A 193 13.62 -6.70 -8.15
C TYR A 193 12.77 -5.71 -7.36
N VAL A 194 12.04 -6.19 -6.39
CA VAL A 194 11.20 -5.36 -5.52
C VAL A 194 11.75 -5.46 -4.10
N PRO A 195 12.45 -4.42 -3.61
CA PRO A 195 12.99 -4.42 -2.25
C PRO A 195 11.90 -4.35 -1.19
N SER A 196 12.17 -4.88 0.00
CA SER A 196 11.33 -4.70 1.20
C SER A 196 11.42 -3.27 1.76
N ASP A 197 12.58 -2.66 1.69
CA ASP A 197 12.80 -1.23 1.86
C ASP A 197 12.52 -0.51 0.52
N PRO A 198 12.33 0.79 0.47
CA PRO A 198 12.46 1.85 1.48
C PRO A 198 11.17 2.20 2.21
N SER A 199 11.29 3.09 3.21
CA SER A 199 10.16 3.74 3.87
C SER A 199 9.95 5.18 3.38
N ARG A 200 8.71 5.67 3.50
CA ARG A 200 8.38 7.06 3.17
C ARG A 200 9.18 8.03 4.04
N GLY A 201 9.73 9.09 3.42
CA GLY A 201 10.58 10.09 4.07
C GLY A 201 12.05 9.65 4.19
N GLU A 202 12.38 8.42 3.84
CA GLU A 202 13.73 7.91 3.84
C GLU A 202 14.45 8.28 2.53
N VAL A 203 15.72 8.67 2.64
CA VAL A 203 16.58 8.84 1.46
C VAL A 203 17.13 7.47 1.07
N TYR A 204 16.71 6.99 -0.09
CA TYR A 204 17.13 5.72 -0.62
C TYR A 204 17.63 5.90 -2.05
N ASN A 205 18.86 5.43 -2.30
CA ASN A 205 19.52 5.61 -3.59
C ASN A 205 19.58 7.08 -4.05
N GLY A 206 19.89 8.00 -3.10
CA GLY A 206 20.05 9.43 -3.36
C GLY A 206 18.77 10.26 -3.48
N GLU A 207 17.59 9.65 -3.31
CA GLU A 207 16.31 10.32 -3.49
C GLU A 207 15.35 10.02 -2.34
N GLU A 208 14.66 11.05 -1.80
CA GLU A 208 13.65 10.87 -0.76
C GLU A 208 12.43 10.14 -1.31
N ARG A 209 11.97 9.12 -0.59
CA ARG A 209 10.84 8.29 -1.01
C ARG A 209 9.51 8.84 -0.54
N THR A 210 8.56 8.95 -1.47
CA THR A 210 7.20 9.43 -1.20
C THR A 210 6.25 8.30 -0.75
N ALA A 211 6.72 7.05 -0.78
CA ALA A 211 5.95 5.87 -0.43
C ALA A 211 6.82 4.86 0.33
N SER A 212 6.16 4.03 1.16
CA SER A 212 6.82 2.89 1.81
C SER A 212 6.53 1.61 1.03
N ASN A 213 7.52 0.75 0.93
CA ASN A 213 7.33 -0.64 0.55
C ASN A 213 6.78 -1.41 1.76
N LYS A 214 5.62 -2.05 1.58
CA LYS A 214 4.98 -2.86 2.64
C LYS A 214 5.27 -4.35 2.45
N ARG A 215 6.25 -4.66 1.62
CA ARG A 215 6.70 -6.02 1.35
C ARG A 215 7.48 -6.55 2.55
N LYS A 216 7.30 -7.83 2.86
CA LYS A 216 7.95 -8.45 4.02
C LYS A 216 9.31 -9.05 3.70
N ARG A 217 9.63 -9.18 2.42
CA ARG A 217 10.92 -9.67 1.89
C ARG A 217 11.17 -9.09 0.51
N ASP A 218 12.42 -9.02 0.15
CA ASP A 218 12.85 -8.74 -1.21
C ASP A 218 12.35 -9.84 -2.15
N THR A 219 11.98 -9.47 -3.36
CA THR A 219 11.41 -10.42 -4.31
C THR A 219 11.87 -10.11 -5.71
N VAL A 220 12.25 -11.13 -6.46
CA VAL A 220 12.46 -11.05 -7.90
C VAL A 220 11.19 -11.55 -8.59
N VAL A 221 10.60 -10.70 -9.44
CA VAL A 221 9.39 -10.99 -10.19
C VAL A 221 9.76 -11.08 -11.67
N PRO A 222 9.39 -12.18 -12.38
CA PRO A 222 9.61 -12.27 -13.82
C PRO A 222 8.83 -11.19 -14.58
N VAL A 223 9.36 -10.79 -15.72
CA VAL A 223 8.75 -9.90 -16.70
C VAL A 223 8.45 -10.69 -17.95
N ASP A 224 7.17 -10.82 -18.31
CA ASP A 224 6.78 -11.47 -19.55
C ASP A 224 6.98 -10.54 -20.77
N ASP A 225 6.86 -11.08 -21.97
CA ASP A 225 7.07 -10.34 -23.22
C ASP A 225 6.13 -9.13 -23.36
N GLU A 226 4.93 -9.20 -22.80
CA GLU A 226 3.97 -8.09 -22.85
C GLU A 226 4.41 -6.94 -21.95
N LEU A 227 4.77 -7.25 -20.71
CA LEU A 227 5.28 -6.22 -19.78
C LEU A 227 6.60 -5.64 -20.30
N LYS A 228 7.49 -6.48 -20.86
CA LYS A 228 8.74 -6.02 -21.50
C LYS A 228 8.46 -5.00 -22.59
N ARG A 229 7.49 -5.26 -23.48
CA ARG A 229 7.09 -4.30 -24.54
C ARG A 229 6.56 -3.00 -23.97
N LEU A 230 5.74 -3.05 -22.92
CA LEU A 230 5.21 -1.86 -22.27
C LEU A 230 6.31 -1.03 -21.61
N LEU A 231 7.24 -1.68 -20.91
CA LEU A 231 8.39 -1.01 -20.30
C LEU A 231 9.32 -0.42 -21.36
N LYS A 232 9.59 -1.14 -22.46
CA LYS A 232 10.39 -0.63 -23.57
C LYS A 232 9.75 0.63 -24.20
N ALA A 233 8.45 0.62 -24.45
CA ALA A 233 7.73 1.77 -24.98
C ALA A 233 7.78 3.00 -24.05
N TRP A 234 7.71 2.77 -22.74
CA TRP A 234 7.89 3.84 -21.76
C TRP A 234 9.31 4.37 -21.71
N LEU A 235 10.30 3.49 -21.64
CA LEU A 235 11.71 3.86 -21.58
C LEU A 235 12.15 4.65 -22.80
N ALA A 236 11.57 4.38 -23.97
CA ALA A 236 11.85 5.14 -25.21
C ALA A 236 11.45 6.63 -25.13
N ILE A 237 10.53 7.00 -24.24
CA ILE A 237 10.04 8.39 -24.08
C ILE A 237 10.21 8.92 -22.65
N ARG A 238 10.83 8.13 -21.77
CA ARG A 238 11.08 8.53 -20.39
C ARG A 238 11.88 9.84 -20.39
N PRO A 239 11.48 10.85 -19.58
CA PRO A 239 12.25 12.08 -19.45
C PRO A 239 13.73 11.81 -19.15
N ASP A 240 14.61 12.50 -19.87
CA ASP A 240 16.03 12.55 -19.54
C ASP A 240 16.21 13.37 -18.25
N THR A 241 16.66 12.74 -17.19
CA THR A 241 16.72 13.29 -15.84
C THR A 241 17.70 12.49 -14.97
N ASP A 242 18.28 13.15 -13.98
CA ASP A 242 19.17 12.51 -12.99
C ASP A 242 18.42 11.59 -12.00
N SER A 243 17.08 11.61 -12.00
CA SER A 243 16.31 10.72 -11.11
C SER A 243 16.54 9.25 -11.47
N PRO A 244 16.87 8.39 -10.49
CA PRO A 244 17.02 6.96 -10.72
C PRO A 244 15.68 6.25 -10.94
N ALA A 245 14.54 6.94 -10.79
CA ALA A 245 13.20 6.34 -10.84
C ALA A 245 12.92 5.66 -12.17
N LEU A 246 12.41 4.42 -12.13
CA LEU A 246 11.88 3.76 -13.33
C LEU A 246 10.71 4.55 -13.91
N PHE A 247 9.77 4.94 -13.05
CA PHE A 247 8.60 5.73 -13.43
C PHE A 247 8.72 7.16 -12.91
N CYS A 248 8.74 8.11 -13.82
CA CYS A 248 8.77 9.54 -13.53
C CYS A 248 7.69 10.29 -14.30
N SER A 249 7.28 11.43 -13.76
CA SER A 249 6.26 12.29 -14.34
C SER A 249 6.75 12.94 -15.62
N THR A 250 5.89 13.03 -16.61
CA THR A 250 6.10 13.81 -17.85
C THR A 250 5.56 15.23 -17.73
N SER A 251 4.63 15.49 -16.81
CA SER A 251 4.08 16.82 -16.52
C SER A 251 4.94 17.61 -15.53
N GLU A 252 5.42 16.94 -14.47
CA GLU A 252 6.45 17.46 -13.57
C GLU A 252 7.78 16.80 -13.93
N TRP A 253 8.38 17.28 -15.00
CA TRP A 253 9.47 16.67 -15.74
C TRP A 253 10.50 15.97 -14.86
N GLY A 254 10.60 14.65 -15.01
CA GLY A 254 11.60 13.82 -14.35
C GLY A 254 11.37 13.54 -12.87
N LYS A 255 10.40 14.13 -12.20
CA LYS A 255 10.09 13.77 -10.81
C LYS A 255 9.55 12.36 -10.73
N ARG A 256 10.01 11.60 -9.73
CA ARG A 256 9.50 10.26 -9.43
C ARG A 256 7.97 10.24 -9.37
N ALA A 257 7.36 9.27 -10.02
CA ALA A 257 5.93 9.04 -9.92
C ALA A 257 5.51 8.77 -8.46
N THR A 258 4.41 9.38 -8.04
CA THR A 258 3.89 9.20 -6.69
C THR A 258 2.65 8.31 -6.69
N PRO A 259 2.35 7.64 -5.56
CA PRO A 259 1.10 6.89 -5.44
C PRO A 259 -0.15 7.73 -5.66
N SER A 260 -0.10 9.03 -5.39
CA SER A 260 -1.22 9.95 -5.63
C SER A 260 -1.45 10.14 -7.13
N MET A 261 -0.37 10.40 -7.89
CA MET A 261 -0.41 10.52 -9.34
C MET A 261 -0.99 9.25 -9.99
N VAL A 262 -0.48 8.08 -9.60
CA VAL A 262 -0.97 6.79 -10.16
C VAL A 262 -2.44 6.55 -9.82
N ARG A 263 -2.87 6.88 -8.58
CA ARG A 263 -4.30 6.77 -8.22
C ARG A 263 -5.17 7.71 -9.03
N GLY A 264 -4.72 8.96 -9.26
CA GLY A 264 -5.44 9.94 -10.09
C GLY A 264 -5.65 9.41 -11.51
N VAL A 265 -4.58 8.95 -12.17
CA VAL A 265 -4.65 8.35 -13.50
C VAL A 265 -5.60 7.16 -13.54
N VAL A 266 -5.47 6.22 -12.59
CA VAL A 266 -6.35 5.03 -12.57
C VAL A 266 -7.81 5.42 -12.32
N ALA A 267 -8.08 6.37 -11.41
CA ALA A 267 -9.43 6.84 -11.13
C ALA A 267 -10.07 7.51 -12.36
N GLU A 268 -9.32 8.35 -13.07
CA GLU A 268 -9.76 9.00 -14.30
C GLU A 268 -10.11 7.96 -15.37
N ARG A 269 -9.16 7.07 -15.72
CA ARG A 269 -9.37 6.06 -16.77
C ARG A 269 -10.44 5.02 -16.40
N ALA A 270 -10.52 4.64 -15.13
CA ALA A 270 -11.60 3.77 -14.66
C ALA A 270 -12.95 4.49 -14.65
N GLY A 271 -12.98 5.79 -14.35
CA GLY A 271 -14.18 6.63 -14.41
C GLY A 271 -14.78 6.73 -15.81
N GLU A 272 -13.95 6.87 -16.86
CA GLU A 272 -14.37 6.86 -18.26
C GLU A 272 -15.15 5.59 -18.65
N ARG A 273 -14.91 4.48 -17.94
CA ARG A 273 -15.60 3.20 -18.14
C ARG A 273 -16.72 2.92 -17.12
N GLY A 274 -17.00 3.86 -16.23
CA GLY A 274 -17.95 3.64 -15.14
C GLY A 274 -17.44 2.65 -14.08
N TRP A 275 -16.13 2.45 -13.97
CA TRP A 275 -15.49 1.59 -13.00
C TRP A 275 -14.93 2.36 -11.79
N TYR A 276 -15.18 3.64 -11.72
CA TYR A 276 -14.81 4.49 -10.60
C TYR A 276 -15.81 5.63 -10.43
N ARG A 277 -16.19 5.90 -9.19
CA ARG A 277 -16.88 7.13 -8.79
C ARG A 277 -16.32 7.62 -7.46
N GLU A 278 -16.31 8.92 -7.27
CA GLU A 278 -15.90 9.50 -5.99
C GLU A 278 -16.88 9.07 -4.88
N GLY A 279 -16.34 8.71 -3.71
CA GLY A 279 -17.14 8.19 -2.60
C GLY A 279 -17.60 6.73 -2.74
N GLY A 280 -17.32 6.06 -3.86
CA GLY A 280 -17.60 4.64 -4.05
C GLY A 280 -16.70 3.75 -3.20
N ASP A 281 -17.16 2.55 -2.92
CA ASP A 281 -16.45 1.53 -2.14
C ASP A 281 -15.58 0.60 -3.00
N ALA A 282 -15.12 -0.50 -2.40
CA ALA A 282 -14.24 -1.47 -3.07
C ALA A 282 -14.98 -2.30 -4.14
N GLU A 283 -16.30 -2.44 -4.05
CA GLU A 283 -17.13 -3.14 -5.03
C GLU A 283 -17.33 -2.30 -6.30
N GLU A 284 -17.42 -0.99 -6.14
CA GLU A 284 -17.68 -0.07 -7.23
C GLU A 284 -16.40 0.39 -7.93
N ASN A 285 -15.30 0.55 -7.18
CA ASN A 285 -14.13 1.29 -7.61
C ASN A 285 -12.93 0.40 -8.00
N VAL A 286 -12.50 0.53 -9.24
CA VAL A 286 -11.19 0.03 -9.70
C VAL A 286 -10.11 1.03 -9.30
N THR A 287 -9.15 0.55 -8.53
CA THR A 287 -8.02 1.31 -8.00
C THR A 287 -6.72 0.54 -8.24
N PRO A 288 -5.54 1.11 -8.00
CA PRO A 288 -4.30 0.33 -8.07
C PRO A 288 -4.28 -0.90 -7.14
N HIS A 289 -5.06 -0.87 -6.05
CA HIS A 289 -5.21 -2.06 -5.18
C HIS A 289 -6.04 -3.15 -5.83
N TYR A 290 -7.02 -2.78 -6.65
CA TYR A 290 -7.81 -3.71 -7.45
C TYR A 290 -6.91 -4.51 -8.41
N PHE A 291 -5.91 -3.90 -9.05
CA PHE A 291 -4.98 -4.60 -9.94
C PHE A 291 -4.17 -5.68 -9.21
N ARG A 292 -3.79 -5.44 -7.98
CA ARG A 292 -3.17 -6.47 -7.16
C ARG A 292 -4.13 -7.61 -6.81
N HIS A 293 -5.40 -7.30 -6.56
CA HIS A 293 -6.44 -8.31 -6.37
C HIS A 293 -6.63 -9.12 -7.66
N PHE A 294 -6.77 -8.46 -8.80
CA PHE A 294 -6.90 -9.06 -10.12
C PHE A 294 -5.75 -10.04 -10.41
N PHE A 295 -4.50 -9.60 -10.24
CA PHE A 295 -3.32 -10.46 -10.37
C PHE A 295 -3.42 -11.69 -9.46
N THR A 296 -3.77 -11.49 -8.20
CA THR A 296 -3.83 -12.57 -7.21
C THR A 296 -4.88 -13.61 -7.59
N THR A 297 -6.08 -13.17 -7.93
CA THR A 297 -7.20 -14.06 -8.25
C THR A 297 -6.90 -14.84 -9.52
N HIS A 298 -6.58 -14.15 -10.61
CA HIS A 298 -6.37 -14.81 -11.89
C HIS A 298 -5.12 -15.72 -11.93
N LEU A 299 -4.04 -15.34 -11.24
CA LEU A 299 -2.86 -16.20 -11.18
C LEU A 299 -3.09 -17.40 -10.27
N ARG A 300 -3.74 -17.21 -9.11
CA ARG A 300 -4.10 -18.31 -8.20
C ARG A 300 -5.00 -19.34 -8.88
N ASP A 301 -6.04 -18.87 -9.58
CA ASP A 301 -7.02 -19.76 -10.21
C ASP A 301 -6.41 -20.56 -11.38
N ARG A 302 -5.38 -20.01 -12.04
CA ARG A 302 -4.67 -20.68 -13.13
C ARG A 302 -3.58 -21.62 -12.66
N THR A 303 -2.85 -21.27 -11.61
CA THR A 303 -1.71 -22.07 -11.15
C THR A 303 -2.10 -23.11 -10.10
N GLY A 304 -3.14 -22.85 -9.29
CA GLY A 304 -3.39 -23.58 -8.06
C GLY A 304 -2.28 -23.43 -6.99
N ASP A 305 -1.15 -22.80 -7.32
CA ASP A 305 0.02 -22.67 -6.44
C ASP A 305 -0.03 -21.36 -5.62
N ARG A 306 -0.62 -21.45 -4.43
CA ARG A 306 -0.71 -20.33 -3.49
C ARG A 306 0.65 -19.84 -3.02
N GLY A 307 1.66 -20.71 -2.96
CA GLY A 307 3.01 -20.36 -2.53
C GLY A 307 3.68 -19.41 -3.51
N VAL A 308 3.66 -19.71 -4.80
CA VAL A 308 4.20 -18.84 -5.86
C VAL A 308 3.48 -17.49 -5.87
N VAL A 309 2.15 -17.48 -5.77
CA VAL A 309 1.38 -16.21 -5.74
C VAL A 309 1.76 -15.36 -4.53
N LYS A 310 1.86 -15.95 -3.32
CA LYS A 310 2.31 -15.23 -2.11
C LYS A 310 3.74 -14.71 -2.27
N TYR A 311 4.64 -15.51 -2.84
CA TYR A 311 6.01 -15.07 -3.12
C TYR A 311 6.03 -13.83 -4.01
N LEU A 312 5.41 -13.88 -5.19
CA LEU A 312 5.37 -12.77 -6.14
C LEU A 312 4.78 -11.49 -5.50
N ARG A 313 3.77 -11.64 -4.66
CA ARG A 313 3.18 -10.54 -3.89
C ARG A 313 4.10 -10.00 -2.78
N GLY A 314 5.14 -10.74 -2.37
CA GLY A 314 6.01 -10.40 -1.25
C GLY A 314 5.32 -10.51 0.11
N ASP A 315 4.28 -11.33 0.22
CA ASP A 315 3.62 -11.63 1.48
C ASP A 315 4.41 -12.72 2.23
N VAL A 316 4.34 -12.71 3.57
CA VAL A 316 4.90 -13.81 4.37
C VAL A 316 3.94 -14.98 4.29
N ALA A 317 4.47 -16.14 3.99
CA ALA A 317 3.72 -17.36 4.18
C ALA A 317 3.76 -17.77 5.66
N THR A 318 2.62 -18.15 6.17
CA THR A 318 2.45 -18.63 7.54
C THR A 318 2.69 -20.14 7.66
N ASP A 319 2.91 -20.85 6.55
CA ASP A 319 3.06 -22.30 6.51
C ASP A 319 4.53 -22.74 6.32
N ILE A 320 4.88 -23.85 7.00
CA ILE A 320 6.19 -24.50 7.00
C ILE A 320 6.70 -24.88 5.60
N ILE A 321 5.80 -24.98 4.61
CA ILE A 321 6.11 -25.26 3.19
C ILE A 321 7.00 -24.19 2.55
N ASP A 322 6.97 -22.97 3.09
CA ASP A 322 7.77 -21.85 2.56
C ASP A 322 9.25 -21.86 3.00
N THR A 323 9.64 -22.76 3.89
CA THR A 323 11.02 -22.88 4.38
C THR A 323 11.94 -23.62 3.39
N TYR A 324 11.40 -24.25 2.36
CA TYR A 324 12.14 -24.97 1.33
C TYR A 324 12.62 -24.10 0.14
N THR A 325 12.72 -22.79 0.32
CA THR A 325 12.79 -21.80 -0.77
C THR A 325 14.20 -21.46 -1.28
N HIS A 326 15.19 -22.30 -1.09
CA HIS A 326 16.55 -21.98 -1.59
C HIS A 326 16.73 -22.11 -3.11
N ASN A 327 15.73 -22.59 -3.86
CA ASN A 327 15.83 -22.78 -5.32
C ASN A 327 14.57 -22.35 -6.11
N TRP A 328 13.88 -21.30 -5.66
CA TRP A 328 12.61 -20.87 -6.24
C TRP A 328 12.75 -20.09 -7.56
N GLY A 329 13.94 -19.62 -7.91
CA GLY A 329 14.15 -18.74 -9.06
C GLY A 329 13.54 -19.29 -10.36
N ASP A 330 13.93 -20.46 -10.74
CA ASP A 330 13.50 -21.06 -12.02
C ASP A 330 12.03 -21.52 -11.94
N ARG A 331 11.64 -22.18 -10.85
CA ARG A 331 10.26 -22.63 -10.67
C ARG A 331 9.25 -21.47 -10.66
N VAL A 332 9.57 -20.36 -9.98
CA VAL A 332 8.68 -19.19 -9.94
C VAL A 332 8.50 -18.62 -11.34
N ARG A 333 9.58 -18.56 -12.11
CA ARG A 333 9.53 -18.10 -13.51
C ARG A 333 8.68 -19.05 -14.35
N ASP A 334 8.93 -20.34 -14.32
CA ASP A 334 8.19 -21.34 -15.11
C ASP A 334 6.69 -21.29 -14.81
N VAL A 335 6.33 -21.25 -13.53
CA VAL A 335 4.93 -21.15 -13.11
C VAL A 335 4.31 -19.83 -13.54
N TYR A 336 5.05 -18.72 -13.40
CA TYR A 336 4.56 -17.39 -13.80
C TYR A 336 4.34 -17.35 -15.33
N GLU A 337 5.34 -17.66 -16.13
CA GLU A 337 5.28 -17.58 -17.60
C GLU A 337 4.21 -18.49 -18.20
N SER A 338 4.04 -19.70 -17.62
CA SER A 338 3.03 -20.65 -18.07
C SER A 338 1.59 -20.24 -17.75
N ASN A 339 1.37 -19.34 -16.79
CA ASN A 339 0.04 -19.09 -16.24
C ASN A 339 -0.36 -17.60 -16.25
N ILE A 340 0.56 -16.69 -16.50
CA ILE A 340 0.21 -15.26 -16.55
C ILE A 340 -0.74 -15.00 -17.73
N TYR A 341 -1.74 -14.16 -17.49
CA TYR A 341 -2.73 -13.83 -18.51
C TYR A 341 -2.22 -12.76 -19.49
N SER A 342 -2.70 -12.80 -20.72
CA SER A 342 -2.40 -11.81 -21.77
C SER A 342 -3.26 -10.56 -21.60
N LEU A 343 -2.63 -9.39 -21.76
CA LEU A 343 -3.25 -8.06 -21.70
C LEU A 343 -3.06 -7.24 -22.99
N LEU A 344 -2.32 -7.77 -23.99
CA LEU A 344 -2.08 -7.10 -25.28
C LEU A 344 -2.58 -7.95 -26.43
#